data_10a332e8766391dc33853e4f822ae387
#
_entry.id   10a332e8766391dc33853e4f822ae387
#
_cell.length_a   1.000
_cell.length_b   1.000
_cell.length_c   1.000
_cell.angle_alpha   90.00
_cell.angle_beta   90.00
_cell.angle_gamma   90.00
#
_symmetry.space_group_name_H-M   'P 1'
#
loop_
_entity.id
_entity.type
_entity.pdbx_description
1 polymer ?
#
loop_
_entity_poly.entity_id
_entity_poly.type
_entity_poly.pdbx_seq_one_letter_code
_entity_poly.pdbx_strand_id
1 'polypeptide(L)'
;MPADRSPTAFATKLLPAAPDTFAPDGSEVRLLLSLSGGSAAHFRLDPGSVSRAGRHRTVEEIWYILEGCGTMWRRDGTREEIVRLAPGICLTIPLGTSFQFRADTDTELSAFAVTMPPWPDSGNAEWIEVPPYWPVSS
;
A
#
# COMPACT_ATOMS: atom_id res chain seq x y z
N MET A 1 -28.49 -9.18 9.44
CA MET A 1 -28.05 -8.63 8.18
C MET A 1 -26.84 -7.77 8.43
N PRO A 2 -25.95 -7.80 7.54
CA PRO A 2 -24.84 -6.87 7.66
C PRO A 2 -25.40 -5.45 7.70
N ALA A 3 -24.71 -4.62 8.40
CA ALA A 3 -24.97 -3.19 8.33
C ALA A 3 -24.97 -2.75 6.87
N ASP A 4 -25.61 -1.65 6.59
CA ASP A 4 -25.60 -1.08 5.27
C ASP A 4 -24.16 -0.90 4.81
N ARG A 5 -23.79 -1.59 3.73
CA ARG A 5 -22.45 -1.55 3.16
C ARG A 5 -22.38 -0.60 1.97
N SER A 6 -23.44 0.18 1.77
CA SER A 6 -23.42 1.15 0.69
C SER A 6 -22.23 2.07 0.84
N PRO A 7 -21.44 2.31 -0.24
CA PRO A 7 -20.30 3.23 -0.17
C PRO A 7 -20.72 4.68 0.07
N THR A 8 -22.04 4.98 0.09
CA THR A 8 -22.55 6.31 0.42
C THR A 8 -22.99 6.46 1.86
N ALA A 9 -22.98 5.35 2.64
CA ALA A 9 -23.38 5.41 4.04
C ALA A 9 -22.28 6.05 4.89
N PHE A 10 -22.70 6.76 5.95
CA PHE A 10 -21.72 7.25 6.93
C PHE A 10 -21.05 6.07 7.59
N ALA A 11 -19.75 6.18 7.83
CA ALA A 11 -19.02 5.16 8.59
C ALA A 11 -17.85 5.78 9.31
N THR A 12 -17.54 5.20 10.47
CA THR A 12 -16.41 5.63 11.29
C THR A 12 -15.72 4.38 11.80
N LYS A 13 -14.40 4.36 11.81
CA LYS A 13 -13.67 3.18 12.21
C LYS A 13 -12.36 3.58 12.89
N LEU A 14 -12.09 2.95 14.03
CA LEU A 14 -10.80 3.06 14.69
C LEU A 14 -9.82 2.10 14.00
N LEU A 15 -8.56 2.50 13.91
CA LEU A 15 -7.54 1.62 13.35
C LEU A 15 -7.49 0.32 14.14
N PRO A 16 -7.66 -0.85 13.48
CA PRO A 16 -7.62 -2.13 14.19
C PRO A 16 -6.25 -2.40 14.81
N ALA A 17 -6.24 -3.05 15.98
CA ALA A 17 -5.00 -3.41 16.64
C ALA A 17 -4.21 -4.46 15.86
N ALA A 18 -4.92 -5.39 15.22
CA ALA A 18 -4.30 -6.46 14.43
C ALA A 18 -4.56 -6.24 12.94
N PRO A 19 -3.65 -6.70 12.07
CA PRO A 19 -3.90 -6.60 10.63
C PRO A 19 -5.06 -7.50 10.21
N ASP A 20 -5.81 -7.05 9.20
CA ASP A 20 -6.88 -7.86 8.60
C ASP A 20 -6.30 -8.90 7.65
N THR A 21 -5.22 -8.55 6.97
CA THR A 21 -4.63 -9.42 5.95
C THR A 21 -3.22 -8.91 5.62
N PHE A 22 -2.60 -9.59 4.67
CA PHE A 22 -1.34 -9.13 4.08
C PHE A 22 -1.60 -8.75 2.63
N ALA A 23 -0.96 -7.68 2.19
CA ALA A 23 -1.03 -7.28 0.79
C ALA A 23 -0.20 -8.25 -0.07
N PRO A 24 -0.44 -8.27 -1.39
CA PRO A 24 0.39 -9.08 -2.29
C PRO A 24 1.88 -8.76 -2.17
N ASP A 25 2.24 -7.53 -1.79
CA ASP A 25 3.63 -7.13 -1.60
C ASP A 25 4.23 -7.62 -0.28
N GLY A 26 3.42 -8.21 0.61
CA GLY A 26 3.87 -8.76 1.89
C GLY A 26 3.68 -7.84 3.09
N SER A 27 3.23 -6.61 2.90
CA SER A 27 2.98 -5.71 4.00
C SER A 27 1.71 -6.08 4.76
N GLU A 28 1.65 -5.73 6.05
CA GLU A 28 0.43 -5.88 6.84
C GLU A 28 -0.58 -4.83 6.40
N VAL A 29 -1.83 -5.24 6.26
CA VAL A 29 -2.91 -4.35 5.85
C VAL A 29 -4.00 -4.32 6.90
N ARG A 30 -4.36 -3.11 7.31
CA ARG A 30 -5.55 -2.85 8.11
C ARG A 30 -6.52 -2.10 7.23
N LEU A 31 -7.66 -2.74 6.96
CA LEU A 31 -8.68 -2.15 6.10
C LEU A 31 -9.41 -1.05 6.88
N LEU A 32 -9.52 0.10 6.29
CA LEU A 32 -10.24 1.22 6.88
C LEU A 32 -11.61 1.33 6.24
N LEU A 33 -11.87 2.40 5.49
CA LEU A 33 -13.21 2.65 4.96
C LEU A 33 -13.14 2.84 3.46
N SER A 34 -14.28 2.71 2.79
CA SER A 34 -14.35 2.91 1.35
C SER A 34 -15.61 3.68 0.97
N LEU A 35 -15.50 4.38 -0.14
CA LEU A 35 -16.60 5.03 -0.83
C LEU A 35 -16.61 4.52 -2.26
N SER A 36 -17.53 5.03 -3.08
CA SER A 36 -17.67 4.53 -4.45
C SER A 36 -16.43 4.77 -5.30
N GLY A 37 -15.65 5.81 -5.00
CA GLY A 37 -14.49 6.18 -5.82
C GLY A 37 -13.16 5.67 -5.30
N GLY A 38 -13.09 5.12 -4.09
CA GLY A 38 -11.83 4.67 -3.54
C GLY A 38 -11.97 4.01 -2.19
N SER A 39 -10.88 3.37 -1.75
CA SER A 39 -10.82 2.74 -0.43
C SER A 39 -9.56 3.15 0.30
N ALA A 40 -9.64 3.18 1.63
CA ALA A 40 -8.53 3.56 2.49
C ALA A 40 -8.01 2.36 3.25
N ALA A 41 -6.69 2.30 3.44
CA ALA A 41 -6.05 1.23 4.19
C ALA A 41 -4.81 1.76 4.90
N HIS A 42 -4.38 1.04 5.91
CA HIS A 42 -3.16 1.31 6.64
C HIS A 42 -2.19 0.16 6.35
N PHE A 43 -1.01 0.49 5.88
CA PHE A 43 0.04 -0.50 5.57
C PHE A 43 1.17 -0.40 6.59
N ARG A 44 1.74 -1.55 6.93
CA ARG A 44 2.86 -1.62 7.86
C ARG A 44 3.88 -2.65 7.38
N LEU A 45 5.15 -2.29 7.47
CA LEU A 45 6.26 -3.16 7.13
C LEU A 45 7.20 -3.23 8.32
N ASP A 46 7.64 -4.44 8.70
CA ASP A 46 8.55 -4.63 9.83
C ASP A 46 9.89 -3.95 9.60
N PRO A 47 10.61 -3.60 10.69
CA PRO A 47 11.95 -3.04 10.55
C PRO A 47 12.84 -3.95 9.70
N GLY A 48 13.53 -3.34 8.74
CA GLY A 48 14.45 -4.05 7.86
C GLY A 48 13.80 -4.91 6.78
N SER A 49 12.47 -5.00 6.75
CA SER A 49 11.79 -5.81 5.74
C SER A 49 11.75 -5.11 4.40
N VAL A 50 11.78 -5.92 3.35
CA VAL A 50 11.72 -5.46 1.96
C VAL A 50 10.50 -6.11 1.32
N SER A 51 9.63 -5.30 0.74
CA SER A 51 8.42 -5.81 0.10
C SER A 51 8.74 -6.55 -1.19
N ARG A 52 7.74 -7.28 -1.70
CA ARG A 52 7.81 -7.77 -3.07
C ARG A 52 7.66 -6.60 -4.02
N ALA A 53 8.16 -6.78 -5.24
CA ALA A 53 8.03 -5.77 -6.30
C ALA A 53 6.90 -6.17 -7.24
N GLY A 54 6.09 -5.22 -7.61
CA GLY A 54 4.98 -5.47 -8.51
C GLY A 54 4.32 -4.20 -9.00
N ARG A 55 3.23 -4.39 -9.74
CA ARG A 55 2.40 -3.27 -10.21
C ARG A 55 0.95 -3.68 -10.14
N HIS A 56 0.07 -2.69 -10.07
CA HIS A 56 -1.37 -2.92 -10.03
C HIS A 56 -1.97 -2.93 -11.43
N ARG A 57 -2.97 -3.77 -11.62
CA ARG A 57 -3.63 -3.91 -12.92
C ARG A 57 -4.72 -2.86 -13.14
N THR A 58 -5.46 -2.52 -12.09
CA THR A 58 -6.66 -1.71 -12.24
C THR A 58 -6.77 -0.54 -11.27
N VAL A 59 -5.91 -0.49 -10.24
CA VAL A 59 -5.99 0.59 -9.25
C VAL A 59 -4.75 1.47 -9.30
N GLU A 60 -4.93 2.70 -8.86
CA GLU A 60 -3.83 3.61 -8.58
C GLU A 60 -3.92 4.04 -7.13
N GLU A 61 -2.83 4.56 -6.57
CA GLU A 61 -2.76 4.82 -5.14
C GLU A 61 -2.11 6.16 -4.82
N ILE A 62 -2.53 6.72 -3.68
CA ILE A 62 -1.83 7.84 -3.04
C ILE A 62 -1.49 7.37 -1.63
N TRP A 63 -0.23 7.52 -1.25
CA TRP A 63 0.27 7.12 0.07
C TRP A 63 0.69 8.34 0.87
N TYR A 64 0.48 8.28 2.17
CA TYR A 64 0.98 9.26 3.12
C TYR A 64 1.70 8.52 4.24
N ILE A 65 3.00 8.79 4.42
CA ILE A 65 3.81 8.09 5.41
C ILE A 65 3.48 8.64 6.79
N LEU A 66 3.12 7.74 7.72
CA LEU A 66 2.71 8.08 9.07
C LEU A 66 3.87 7.98 10.06
N GLU A 67 4.58 6.85 10.05
CA GLU A 67 5.64 6.56 11.01
C GLU A 67 6.77 5.81 10.34
N GLY A 68 7.97 6.00 10.90
CA GLY A 68 9.14 5.30 10.44
C GLY A 68 9.75 5.89 9.20
N CYS A 69 10.82 5.26 8.74
CA CYS A 69 11.56 5.70 7.56
C CYS A 69 11.88 4.49 6.69
N GLY A 70 12.09 4.77 5.42
CA GLY A 70 12.41 3.73 4.45
C GLY A 70 12.71 4.32 3.09
N THR A 71 12.57 3.49 2.08
CA THR A 71 12.87 3.89 0.70
C THR A 71 11.86 3.23 -0.23
N MET A 72 11.44 3.95 -1.26
CA MET A 72 10.58 3.38 -2.30
C MET A 72 11.22 3.56 -3.66
N TRP A 73 11.21 2.47 -4.42
CA TRP A 73 11.56 2.46 -5.83
C TRP A 73 10.27 2.45 -6.65
N ARG A 74 10.21 3.30 -7.68
CA ARG A 74 9.09 3.34 -8.64
C ARG A 74 9.65 3.39 -10.05
N ARG A 75 8.96 2.72 -10.97
CA ARG A 75 9.33 2.72 -12.38
C ARG A 75 8.10 2.75 -13.27
N ASP A 76 8.11 3.64 -14.25
CA ASP A 76 7.06 3.77 -15.24
C ASP A 76 7.74 3.92 -16.61
N GLY A 77 7.76 2.84 -17.39
CA GLY A 77 8.46 2.86 -18.66
C GLY A 77 9.94 3.09 -18.48
N THR A 78 10.44 4.21 -19.02
CA THR A 78 11.84 4.57 -18.91
C THR A 78 12.15 5.44 -17.70
N ARG A 79 11.11 5.95 -17.03
CA ARG A 79 11.30 6.80 -15.86
C ARG A 79 11.42 5.94 -14.62
N GLU A 80 12.47 6.18 -13.85
CA GLU A 80 12.75 5.42 -12.63
C GLU A 80 13.18 6.39 -11.55
N GLU A 81 12.70 6.16 -10.32
CA GLU A 81 13.00 7.05 -9.21
C GLU A 81 13.05 6.27 -7.92
N ILE A 82 14.00 6.62 -7.06
CA ILE A 82 14.08 6.13 -5.69
C ILE A 82 13.86 7.31 -4.77
N VAL A 83 12.91 7.20 -3.86
CA VAL A 83 12.56 8.29 -2.95
C VAL A 83 12.69 7.83 -1.50
N ARG A 84 13.21 8.71 -0.66
CA ARG A 84 13.27 8.48 0.78
C ARG A 84 11.88 8.63 1.39
N LEU A 85 11.49 7.67 2.23
CA LEU A 85 10.22 7.70 2.95
C LEU A 85 10.47 8.15 4.38
N ALA A 86 9.67 9.12 4.82
CA ALA A 86 9.72 9.64 6.19
C ALA A 86 8.34 10.20 6.52
N PRO A 87 8.00 10.35 7.81
CA PRO A 87 6.69 10.89 8.17
C PRO A 87 6.41 12.22 7.46
N GLY A 88 5.21 12.32 6.88
CA GLY A 88 4.80 13.51 6.14
C GLY A 88 5.03 13.45 4.64
N ILE A 89 5.78 12.47 4.13
CA ILE A 89 5.95 12.28 2.69
C ILE A 89 4.65 11.75 2.10
N CYS A 90 4.17 12.41 1.06
CA CYS A 90 3.02 11.97 0.27
C CYS A 90 3.51 11.61 -1.12
N LEU A 91 3.10 10.46 -1.64
CA LEU A 91 3.54 10.02 -2.95
C LEU A 91 2.43 9.31 -3.70
N THR A 92 2.60 9.20 -5.01
CA THR A 92 1.63 8.53 -5.88
C THR A 92 2.23 7.27 -6.47
N ILE A 93 1.35 6.30 -6.70
CA ILE A 93 1.66 5.11 -7.48
C ILE A 93 0.59 5.04 -8.57
N PRO A 94 0.85 5.67 -9.73
CA PRO A 94 -0.10 5.65 -10.84
C PRO A 94 -0.34 4.25 -11.37
N LEU A 95 -1.46 4.04 -12.03
CA LEU A 95 -1.82 2.75 -12.62
C LEU A 95 -0.68 2.22 -13.48
N GLY A 96 -0.32 0.97 -13.26
CA GLY A 96 0.72 0.30 -14.06
C GLY A 96 2.15 0.63 -13.64
N THR A 97 2.35 1.47 -12.64
CA THR A 97 3.69 1.77 -12.13
C THR A 97 4.22 0.60 -11.32
N SER A 98 5.42 0.13 -11.66
CA SER A 98 6.12 -0.87 -10.85
C SER A 98 6.69 -0.22 -9.62
N PHE A 99 6.61 -0.89 -8.48
CA PHE A 99 7.15 -0.33 -7.24
C PHE A 99 7.58 -1.42 -6.28
N GLN A 100 8.46 -1.03 -5.36
CA GLN A 100 8.92 -1.85 -4.25
C GLN A 100 9.34 -0.90 -3.14
N PHE A 101 9.14 -1.29 -1.89
CA PHE A 101 9.54 -0.44 -0.78
C PHE A 101 10.15 -1.28 0.34
N ARG A 102 10.89 -0.60 1.20
CA ARG A 102 11.56 -1.25 2.33
C ARG A 102 11.61 -0.31 3.52
N ALA A 103 11.58 -0.90 4.71
CA ALA A 103 11.73 -0.17 5.96
C ALA A 103 13.21 -0.13 6.35
N ASP A 104 13.63 0.93 7.02
CA ASP A 104 14.96 0.97 7.62
C ASP A 104 15.10 -0.12 8.67
N THR A 105 16.33 -0.49 8.99
CA THR A 105 16.59 -1.64 9.86
C THR A 105 16.19 -1.41 11.33
N ASP A 106 16.00 -0.17 11.74
CA ASP A 106 15.76 0.18 13.13
C ASP A 106 14.35 0.67 13.41
N THR A 107 13.47 0.71 12.40
CA THR A 107 12.12 1.25 12.60
C THR A 107 11.13 0.57 11.66
N GLU A 108 9.91 0.34 12.16
CA GLU A 108 8.82 -0.08 11.30
C GLU A 108 8.36 1.10 10.46
N LEU A 109 7.82 0.80 9.29
CA LEU A 109 7.31 1.80 8.36
C LEU A 109 5.80 1.64 8.26
N SER A 110 5.05 2.71 8.47
CA SER A 110 3.61 2.66 8.28
C SER A 110 3.13 3.80 7.41
N ALA A 111 2.08 3.52 6.64
CA ALA A 111 1.52 4.46 5.69
C ALA A 111 0.01 4.34 5.65
N PHE A 112 -0.64 5.48 5.41
CA PHE A 112 -2.04 5.53 5.04
C PHE A 112 -2.11 5.63 3.52
N ALA A 113 -2.95 4.82 2.90
CA ALA A 113 -3.07 4.83 1.45
C ALA A 113 -4.53 4.82 1.02
N VAL A 114 -4.79 5.49 -0.10
CA VAL A 114 -6.09 5.46 -0.78
C VAL A 114 -5.88 4.77 -2.12
N THR A 115 -6.70 3.76 -2.39
CA THR A 115 -6.73 3.07 -3.69
C THR A 115 -7.96 3.50 -4.46
N MET A 116 -7.79 3.77 -5.75
CA MET A 116 -8.83 4.27 -6.64
C MET A 116 -8.81 3.48 -7.94
N PRO A 117 -9.90 2.81 -8.31
CA PRO A 117 -11.13 2.58 -7.57
C PRO A 117 -10.90 1.76 -6.29
N PRO A 118 -11.95 1.45 -5.53
CA PRO A 118 -11.76 0.66 -4.31
C PRO A 118 -11.04 -0.64 -4.58
N TRP A 119 -10.25 -1.09 -3.61
CA TRP A 119 -9.50 -2.35 -3.73
C TRP A 119 -10.45 -3.48 -4.11
N PRO A 120 -10.14 -4.26 -5.15
CA PRO A 120 -11.03 -5.31 -5.62
C PRO A 120 -11.02 -6.52 -4.69
N ASP A 121 -12.13 -7.27 -4.68
CA ASP A 121 -12.26 -8.47 -3.86
C ASP A 121 -11.22 -9.54 -4.23
N SER A 122 -10.82 -9.60 -5.50
CA SER A 122 -9.80 -10.54 -5.99
C SER A 122 -8.41 -9.92 -5.97
N GLY A 123 -7.99 -9.43 -4.80
CA GLY A 123 -6.75 -8.66 -4.66
C GLY A 123 -5.51 -9.34 -5.23
N ASN A 124 -5.42 -10.67 -5.19
CA ASN A 124 -4.28 -11.38 -5.75
C ASN A 124 -4.22 -11.27 -7.28
N ALA A 125 -5.38 -11.19 -7.95
CA ALA A 125 -5.42 -11.02 -9.40
C ALA A 125 -5.07 -9.58 -9.81
N GLU A 126 -5.11 -8.66 -8.87
CA GLU A 126 -4.77 -7.26 -9.10
C GLU A 126 -3.26 -7.05 -9.22
N TRP A 127 -2.47 -7.94 -8.64
CA TRP A 127 -1.02 -7.79 -8.52
C TRP A 127 -0.29 -8.52 -9.65
N ILE A 128 0.64 -7.82 -10.28
CA ILE A 128 1.55 -8.42 -11.26
C ILE A 128 2.96 -8.32 -10.70
N GLU A 129 3.57 -9.47 -10.44
CA GLU A 129 4.93 -9.52 -9.94
C GLU A 129 5.90 -9.02 -11.01
N VAL A 130 6.89 -8.21 -10.61
CA VAL A 130 7.94 -7.73 -11.51
C VAL A 130 9.30 -8.06 -10.88
N PRO A 131 10.39 -8.06 -11.66
CA PRO A 131 11.72 -8.28 -11.10
C PRO A 131 12.02 -7.26 -10.00
N PRO A 132 12.50 -7.70 -8.83
CA PRO A 132 12.74 -6.79 -7.72
C PRO A 132 13.95 -5.89 -7.95
N TYR A 133 13.85 -4.66 -7.47
CA TYR A 133 14.97 -3.74 -7.45
C TYR A 133 15.91 -4.09 -6.29
N TRP A 134 15.35 -4.45 -5.13
CA TRP A 134 16.10 -4.94 -3.98
C TRP A 134 15.74 -6.41 -3.71
N PRO A 135 16.67 -7.19 -3.14
CA PRO A 135 16.33 -8.55 -2.72
C PRO A 135 15.17 -8.53 -1.72
N VAL A 136 14.18 -9.38 -1.97
CA VAL A 136 12.97 -9.45 -1.14
C VAL A 136 13.27 -10.18 0.16
N SER A 137 12.67 -9.71 1.27
CA SER A 137 12.71 -10.42 2.54
C SER A 137 11.98 -11.75 2.41
N SER A 138 12.52 -12.79 3.00
CA SER A 138 11.86 -14.09 2.99
C SER A 138 10.74 -14.19 4.03
#